data_da382fdc80c41733ec88a583f7ea413f
#
_entry.id   da382fdc80c41733ec88a583f7ea413f
#
_cell.length_a   1.000
_cell.length_b   1.000
_cell.length_c   1.000
_cell.angle_alpha   90.00
_cell.angle_beta   90.00
_cell.angle_gamma   90.00
#
_symmetry.space_group_name_H-M   'P 1'
#
loop_
_entity.id
_entity.type
_entity.pdbx_description
1 polymer ?
#
loop_
_entity_poly.entity_id
_entity_poly.type
_entity_poly.pdbx_seq_one_letter_code
_entity_poly.pdbx_strand_id
1 'polypeptide(L)'
;MIVTEDNTQVLAVGYNGNYSGGPNHPESDVPGESGMIHAEINALIKLDFNNPSRKIMYLTLSPCRACAKAIVNGGISEVVFCEKYRDDSGLRLLESAGLTVRQFCPEQV
;
A
#
# COMPACT_ATOMS: atom_id res chain seq x y z
N MET A 1 -3.28 1.77 4.82
CA MET A 1 -3.08 2.60 6.03
C MET A 1 -1.62 2.55 6.45
N ILE A 2 -1.05 3.70 6.70
CA ILE A 2 0.33 3.81 7.17
C ILE A 2 0.30 4.25 8.63
N VAL A 3 0.99 3.50 9.49
CA VAL A 3 1.03 3.76 10.93
C VAL A 3 2.48 3.76 11.42
N THR A 4 2.69 4.29 12.62
CA THR A 4 3.99 4.16 13.29
C THR A 4 4.25 2.70 13.68
N GLU A 5 5.52 2.33 13.83
CA GLU A 5 5.94 0.95 14.12
C GLU A 5 5.29 0.40 15.40
N ASP A 6 5.03 1.24 16.37
CA ASP A 6 4.39 0.85 17.63
C ASP A 6 2.86 0.83 17.55
N ASN A 7 2.29 1.12 16.38
CA ASN A 7 0.85 1.16 16.13
C ASN A 7 0.09 2.23 16.94
N THR A 8 0.77 3.26 17.43
CA THR A 8 0.11 4.29 18.25
C THR A 8 -0.44 5.45 17.44
N GLN A 9 0.05 5.68 16.20
CA GLN A 9 -0.37 6.80 15.37
C GLN A 9 -0.65 6.34 13.94
N VAL A 10 -1.79 6.77 13.41
CA VAL A 10 -2.10 6.64 11.98
C VAL A 10 -1.53 7.87 11.27
N LEU A 11 -0.64 7.64 10.32
CA LEU A 11 0.05 8.70 9.59
C LEU A 11 -0.62 9.04 8.26
N ALA A 12 -1.21 8.05 7.59
CA ALA A 12 -1.91 8.27 6.33
C ALA A 12 -2.88 7.12 6.06
N VAL A 13 -3.97 7.44 5.34
CA VAL A 13 -4.95 6.46 4.88
C VAL A 13 -5.19 6.70 3.41
N GLY A 14 -5.27 5.63 2.62
CA GLY A 14 -5.61 5.69 1.22
C GLY A 14 -6.50 4.53 0.82
N TYR A 15 -7.24 4.72 -0.25
CA TYR A 15 -8.06 3.68 -0.88
C TYR A 15 -7.96 3.83 -2.40
N ASN A 16 -8.35 2.81 -3.13
CA ASN A 16 -8.39 2.89 -4.59
C ASN A 16 -9.38 3.96 -5.02
N GLY A 17 -8.93 4.90 -5.82
CA GLY A 17 -9.78 5.98 -6.25
C GLY A 17 -9.11 6.81 -7.34
N ASN A 18 -9.92 7.65 -8.01
CA ASN A 18 -9.44 8.55 -9.03
C ASN A 18 -8.90 9.84 -8.39
N TYR A 19 -8.40 10.75 -9.22
CA TYR A 19 -8.00 12.06 -8.74
C TYR A 19 -9.18 12.77 -8.08
N SER A 20 -8.89 13.73 -7.21
CA SER A 20 -9.92 14.48 -6.47
C SER A 20 -10.89 15.16 -7.45
N GLY A 21 -12.17 14.85 -7.29
CA GLY A 21 -13.23 15.35 -8.20
C GLY A 21 -13.45 14.50 -9.44
N GLY A 22 -12.64 13.46 -9.66
CA GLY A 22 -12.85 12.54 -10.77
C GLY A 22 -13.87 11.46 -10.47
N PRO A 23 -14.32 10.73 -11.50
CA PRO A 23 -15.31 9.66 -11.31
C PRO A 23 -14.69 8.48 -10.57
N ASN A 24 -15.44 7.87 -9.64
CA ASN A 24 -15.01 6.72 -8.85
C ASN A 24 -15.50 5.40 -9.42
N HIS A 25 -15.33 5.23 -10.73
CA HIS A 25 -15.63 3.95 -11.38
C HIS A 25 -14.47 3.59 -12.32
N PRO A 26 -14.24 2.30 -12.56
CA PRO A 26 -13.15 1.86 -13.44
C PRO A 26 -13.31 2.42 -14.86
N GLU A 27 -12.19 2.83 -15.44
CA GLU A 27 -12.14 3.27 -16.85
C GLU A 27 -12.11 2.08 -17.81
N SER A 28 -11.77 0.89 -17.30
CA SER A 28 -11.68 -0.35 -18.07
C SER A 28 -12.01 -1.54 -17.19
N ASP A 29 -12.64 -2.57 -17.75
CA ASP A 29 -12.88 -3.84 -17.07
C ASP A 29 -11.67 -4.78 -17.13
N VAL A 30 -10.62 -4.41 -17.85
CA VAL A 30 -9.41 -5.22 -17.95
C VAL A 30 -8.65 -5.14 -16.64
N PRO A 31 -8.27 -6.30 -16.02
CA PRO A 31 -7.51 -6.27 -14.76
C PRO A 31 -6.22 -5.46 -14.90
N GLY A 32 -6.00 -4.54 -13.97
CA GLY A 32 -4.85 -3.65 -13.95
C GLY A 32 -4.99 -2.37 -14.78
N GLU A 33 -6.09 -2.22 -15.53
CA GLU A 33 -6.31 -1.06 -16.41
C GLU A 33 -7.52 -0.22 -15.99
N SER A 34 -7.89 -0.25 -14.70
CA SER A 34 -9.05 0.49 -14.22
C SER A 34 -8.89 2.01 -14.30
N GLY A 35 -7.67 2.51 -14.39
CA GLY A 35 -7.38 3.95 -14.34
C GLY A 35 -7.43 4.54 -12.94
N MET A 36 -7.79 3.75 -11.94
CA MET A 36 -7.84 4.20 -10.55
C MET A 36 -6.43 4.28 -9.97
N ILE A 37 -6.21 5.27 -9.12
CA ILE A 37 -4.97 5.38 -8.35
C ILE A 37 -5.04 4.33 -7.23
N HIS A 38 -4.01 3.50 -7.11
CA HIS A 38 -4.00 2.46 -6.10
C HIS A 38 -3.94 3.04 -4.68
N ALA A 39 -4.51 2.30 -3.73
CA ALA A 39 -4.59 2.73 -2.33
C ALA A 39 -3.22 3.06 -1.75
N GLU A 40 -2.20 2.29 -2.09
CA GLU A 40 -0.83 2.49 -1.62
C GLU A 40 -0.31 3.87 -2.05
N ILE A 41 -0.51 4.22 -3.31
CA ILE A 41 -0.06 5.51 -3.85
C ILE A 41 -0.83 6.66 -3.18
N ASN A 42 -2.14 6.52 -3.03
CA ASN A 42 -2.96 7.54 -2.38
C ASN A 42 -2.53 7.77 -0.92
N ALA A 43 -2.17 6.71 -0.20
CA ALA A 43 -1.66 6.85 1.16
C ALA A 43 -0.27 7.51 1.19
N LEU A 44 0.62 7.11 0.29
CA LEU A 44 1.98 7.66 0.23
C LEU A 44 2.00 9.15 -0.11
N ILE A 45 1.10 9.60 -0.99
CA ILE A 45 0.99 11.03 -1.34
C ILE A 45 0.65 11.87 -0.10
N LYS A 46 -0.13 11.33 0.82
CA LYS A 46 -0.57 12.05 2.03
C LYS A 46 0.42 11.95 3.17
N LEU A 47 1.44 11.09 3.05
CA LEU A 47 2.41 10.87 4.11
C LEU A 47 3.41 12.02 4.16
N ASP A 48 3.73 12.47 5.39
CA ASP A 48 4.87 13.36 5.60
C ASP A 48 6.15 12.56 5.53
N PHE A 49 6.87 12.67 4.42
CA PHE A 49 8.13 11.97 4.19
C PHE A 49 9.19 12.29 5.25
N ASN A 50 9.14 13.48 5.83
CA ASN A 50 10.11 13.91 6.83
C ASN A 50 9.84 13.39 8.24
N ASN A 51 8.73 12.71 8.45
CA ASN A 51 8.44 12.07 9.74
C ASN A 51 9.50 10.99 10.01
N PRO A 52 10.27 11.08 11.11
CA PRO A 52 11.40 10.16 11.37
C PRO A 52 10.98 8.79 11.88
N SER A 53 9.70 8.59 12.19
CA SER A 53 9.23 7.32 12.74
C SER A 53 9.39 6.19 11.71
N ARG A 54 9.70 4.98 12.20
CA ARG A 54 9.59 3.78 11.37
C ARG A 54 8.12 3.54 11.07
N LYS A 55 7.82 3.09 9.86
CA LYS A 55 6.44 3.05 9.36
C LYS A 55 6.06 1.67 8.88
N ILE A 56 4.83 1.27 9.21
CA ILE A 56 4.22 0.03 8.74
C ILE A 56 3.07 0.41 7.82
N MET A 57 2.99 -0.23 6.66
CA MET A 57 1.84 -0.10 5.76
C MET A 57 0.98 -1.35 5.84
N TYR A 58 -0.31 -1.17 6.16
CA TYR A 58 -1.30 -2.25 6.18
C TYR A 58 -2.13 -2.18 4.90
N LEU A 59 -2.22 -3.31 4.20
CA LEU A 59 -2.93 -3.44 2.93
C LEU A 59 -3.93 -4.58 2.99
N THR A 60 -5.07 -4.40 2.34
CA THR A 60 -6.03 -5.50 2.15
C THR A 60 -5.51 -6.50 1.12
N LEU A 61 -4.86 -6.02 0.07
CA LEU A 61 -4.31 -6.83 -1.00
C LEU A 61 -2.82 -6.51 -1.16
N SER A 62 -2.00 -7.53 -1.42
CA SER A 62 -0.57 -7.32 -1.63
C SER A 62 -0.32 -6.38 -2.83
N PRO A 63 0.75 -5.57 -2.79
CA PRO A 63 0.96 -4.55 -3.80
C PRO A 63 1.45 -5.13 -5.13
N CYS A 64 1.10 -4.46 -6.23
CA CYS A 64 1.72 -4.73 -7.50
C CYS A 64 3.19 -4.25 -7.48
N ARG A 65 3.95 -4.64 -8.51
CA ARG A 65 5.38 -4.28 -8.57
C ARG A 65 5.62 -2.77 -8.56
N ALA A 66 4.82 -2.02 -9.31
CA ALA A 66 4.96 -0.56 -9.36
C ALA A 66 4.70 0.10 -8.00
N CYS A 67 3.64 -0.34 -7.31
CA CYS A 67 3.33 0.16 -5.97
C CYS A 67 4.40 -0.24 -4.97
N ALA A 68 4.97 -1.45 -5.08
CA ALA A 68 6.06 -1.89 -4.21
C ALA A 68 7.27 -0.97 -4.32
N LYS A 69 7.64 -0.55 -5.53
CA LYS A 69 8.73 0.41 -5.74
C LYS A 69 8.46 1.74 -5.04
N ALA A 70 7.23 2.24 -5.15
CA ALA A 70 6.83 3.47 -4.48
C ALA A 70 6.86 3.33 -2.96
N ILE A 71 6.45 2.18 -2.43
CA ILE A 71 6.49 1.88 -1.00
C ILE A 71 7.93 1.95 -0.48
N VAL A 72 8.88 1.35 -1.19
CA VAL A 72 10.30 1.40 -0.82
C VAL A 72 10.79 2.85 -0.79
N ASN A 73 10.52 3.61 -1.85
CA ASN A 73 10.95 5.01 -1.93
C ASN A 73 10.20 5.91 -0.93
N GLY A 74 9.03 5.51 -0.50
CA GLY A 74 8.26 6.24 0.50
C GLY A 74 8.78 6.09 1.93
N GLY A 75 9.80 5.25 2.15
CA GLY A 75 10.39 5.08 3.47
C GLY A 75 9.64 4.15 4.40
N ILE A 76 8.81 3.26 3.85
CA ILE A 76 8.08 2.25 4.64
C ILE A 76 9.07 1.16 5.05
N SER A 77 8.97 0.69 6.30
CA SER A 77 9.86 -0.33 6.86
C SER A 77 9.28 -1.73 6.82
N GLU A 78 7.96 -1.83 6.93
CA GLU A 78 7.26 -3.11 6.99
C GLU A 78 5.94 -3.01 6.23
N VAL A 79 5.57 -4.07 5.55
CA VAL A 79 4.27 -4.20 4.87
C VAL A 79 3.54 -5.41 5.42
N VAL A 80 2.30 -5.21 5.84
CA VAL A 80 1.40 -6.26 6.30
C VAL A 80 0.21 -6.29 5.36
N PHE A 81 -0.06 -7.42 4.72
CA PHE A 81 -1.17 -7.57 3.78
C PHE A 81 -2.08 -8.71 4.19
N CYS A 82 -3.36 -8.61 3.82
CA CYS A 82 -4.34 -9.64 4.13
C CYS A 82 -4.37 -10.72 3.06
N GLU A 83 -4.60 -10.36 1.80
CA GLU A 83 -4.74 -11.30 0.70
C GLU A 83 -3.65 -11.10 -0.35
N LYS A 84 -3.20 -12.21 -0.94
CA LYS A 84 -2.21 -12.15 -2.01
C LYS A 84 -2.85 -11.77 -3.34
N TYR A 85 -2.24 -10.79 -4.00
CA TYR A 85 -2.49 -10.55 -5.41
C TYR A 85 -1.93 -11.72 -6.22
N ARG A 86 -2.52 -12.01 -7.37
CA ARG A 86 -2.08 -13.15 -8.21
C ARG A 86 -0.62 -13.07 -8.67
N ASP A 87 -0.07 -11.85 -8.77
CA ASP A 87 1.32 -11.63 -9.10
C ASP A 87 2.07 -11.25 -7.82
N ASP A 88 3.03 -12.07 -7.40
CA ASP A 88 3.79 -11.86 -6.18
C ASP A 88 5.09 -11.06 -6.39
N SER A 89 5.31 -10.54 -7.60
CA SER A 89 6.54 -9.81 -7.92
C SER A 89 6.72 -8.57 -7.03
N GLY A 90 5.62 -7.93 -6.63
CA GLY A 90 5.67 -6.81 -5.69
C GLY A 90 6.19 -7.21 -4.32
N LEU A 91 5.70 -8.33 -3.77
CA LEU A 91 6.18 -8.84 -2.48
C LEU A 91 7.65 -9.22 -2.53
N ARG A 92 8.07 -9.88 -3.60
CA ARG A 92 9.48 -10.25 -3.77
C ARG A 92 10.38 -9.03 -3.87
N LEU A 93 9.91 -7.98 -4.53
CA LEU A 93 10.65 -6.72 -4.61
C LEU A 93 10.82 -6.10 -3.21
N LEU A 94 9.75 -6.05 -2.41
CA LEU A 94 9.83 -5.51 -1.05
C LEU A 94 10.85 -6.26 -0.21
N GLU A 95 10.82 -7.59 -0.27
CA GLU A 95 11.76 -8.42 0.48
C GLU A 95 13.21 -8.21 0.01
N SER A 96 13.42 -8.13 -1.30
CA SER A 96 14.77 -7.89 -1.85
C SER A 96 15.30 -6.50 -1.51
N ALA A 97 14.42 -5.54 -1.27
CA ALA A 97 14.78 -4.20 -0.82
C ALA A 97 15.00 -4.10 0.68
N GLY A 98 14.82 -5.20 1.43
CA GLY A 98 15.10 -5.25 2.86
C GLY A 98 13.92 -4.93 3.76
N LEU A 99 12.71 -4.78 3.22
CA LEU A 99 11.53 -4.57 4.04
C LEU A 99 11.06 -5.88 4.66
N THR A 100 10.48 -5.78 5.86
CA THR A 100 9.77 -6.90 6.47
C THR A 100 8.40 -7.01 5.83
N VAL A 101 8.02 -8.23 5.41
CA VAL A 101 6.74 -8.48 4.74
C VAL A 101 6.03 -9.59 5.50
N ARG A 102 4.79 -9.33 5.94
CA ARG A 102 3.97 -10.30 6.66
C ARG A 102 2.58 -10.39 6.06
N GLN A 103 2.03 -11.58 6.07
CA GLN A 103 0.62 -11.80 5.75
C GLN A 103 -0.16 -11.97 7.05
N PHE A 104 -1.21 -11.19 7.22
CA PHE A 104 -2.07 -11.26 8.38
C PHE A 104 -3.48 -10.84 8.00
N CYS A 105 -4.44 -11.73 8.25
CA CYS A 105 -5.86 -11.47 8.04
C CYS A 105 -6.55 -11.54 9.40
N PRO A 106 -7.13 -10.45 9.90
CA PRO A 106 -7.89 -10.52 11.15
C PRO A 106 -9.03 -11.51 11.01
N GLU A 107 -9.31 -12.26 12.07
CA GLU A 107 -10.47 -13.14 12.08
C GLU A 107 -11.74 -12.28 11.92
N GLN A 108 -12.63 -12.75 11.05
CA GLN A 108 -13.95 -12.15 10.93
C GLN A 108 -14.80 -12.66 12.08
N VAL A 109 -15.37 -11.71 12.80
CA VAL A 109 -16.23 -12.04 13.94
C VAL A 109 -17.67 -12.00 13.47
#